data_c563ca40da5710db323aef45ff6897e4
#
_entry.id   c563ca40da5710db323aef45ff6897e4
#
_cell.length_a   1.000
_cell.length_b   1.000
_cell.length_c   1.000
_cell.angle_alpha   90.00
_cell.angle_beta   90.00
_cell.angle_gamma   90.00
#
_symmetry.space_group_name_H-M   'P 1'
#
loop_
_entity.id
_entity.type
_entity.pdbx_description
1 polymer ?
#
loop_
_entity_poly.entity_id
_entity_poly.type
_entity_poly.pdbx_seq_one_letter_code
_entity_poly.pdbx_strand_id
1 'polypeptide(L)'
;VGLALDEDGIPETAEKRFEVAERIVNTALSYGIPRRDIIIDALTLPVSADPSAAQITLAAMKMIKEKLHVKTVLGVSNISFGLPQRVNINSAFFTLALENGLSAGIVNPCSREMMNAYYSFCALRGMDLNCENYINHCSAEPEAKAVKKDDEMTLCGAVIKGLSEQAGKIAYNLGKTGNPIDIINSELVPALDTVGDGFEKGTVYLPQLLMSAEAAKAAFDSLKTFMTGSDGEKS
;
A
#
# COMPACT_ATOMS: atom_id res chain seq x y z
N VAL A 1 9.46 17.80 -17.00
CA VAL A 1 8.96 18.40 -15.76
C VAL A 1 8.86 19.90 -15.96
N GLY A 2 7.68 20.49 -15.64
CA GLY A 2 7.49 21.95 -15.62
C GLY A 2 7.43 22.46 -14.18
N LEU A 3 8.06 23.58 -13.91
CA LEU A 3 8.03 24.26 -12.61
C LEU A 3 6.98 25.38 -12.66
N ALA A 4 6.07 25.44 -11.68
CA ALA A 4 5.04 26.49 -11.61
C ALA A 4 5.62 27.84 -11.12
N LEU A 5 6.60 28.35 -11.86
CA LEU A 5 7.23 29.66 -11.66
C LEU A 5 7.34 30.42 -12.99
N ASP A 6 7.44 31.73 -12.94
CA ASP A 6 7.63 32.62 -14.07
C ASP A 6 8.82 33.58 -13.89
N GLU A 7 8.91 34.62 -14.71
CA GLU A 7 10.01 35.57 -14.67
C GLU A 7 10.05 36.38 -13.35
N ASP A 8 8.92 36.53 -12.68
CA ASP A 8 8.81 37.24 -11.41
C ASP A 8 9.10 36.33 -10.22
N GLY A 9 9.31 35.00 -10.44
CA GLY A 9 9.64 34.01 -9.45
C GLY A 9 8.47 33.04 -9.16
N ILE A 10 8.37 32.59 -7.90
CA ILE A 10 7.32 31.64 -7.48
C ILE A 10 6.07 32.42 -7.08
N PRO A 11 4.92 32.21 -7.77
CA PRO A 11 3.70 32.94 -7.43
C PRO A 11 3.20 32.65 -6.01
N GLU A 12 2.71 33.68 -5.33
CA GLU A 12 2.29 33.63 -3.94
C GLU A 12 0.91 33.00 -3.72
N THR A 13 0.12 32.75 -4.80
CA THR A 13 -1.23 32.15 -4.68
C THR A 13 -1.35 30.87 -5.48
N ALA A 14 -2.27 30.00 -5.05
CA ALA A 14 -2.53 28.74 -5.74
C ALA A 14 -3.04 28.96 -7.18
N GLU A 15 -3.88 29.96 -7.39
CA GLU A 15 -4.47 30.32 -8.67
C GLU A 15 -3.38 30.74 -9.66
N LYS A 16 -2.47 31.62 -9.24
CA LYS A 16 -1.37 32.06 -10.10
C LYS A 16 -0.41 30.93 -10.44
N ARG A 17 -0.11 30.02 -9.49
CA ARG A 17 0.69 28.81 -9.78
C ARG A 17 -0.03 27.92 -10.79
N PHE A 18 -1.34 27.78 -10.67
CA PHE A 18 -2.15 27.04 -11.65
C PHE A 18 -2.10 27.69 -13.03
N GLU A 19 -2.24 29.03 -13.16
CA GLU A 19 -2.16 29.76 -14.43
C GLU A 19 -0.80 29.54 -15.13
N VAL A 20 0.31 29.56 -14.38
CA VAL A 20 1.63 29.22 -14.92
C VAL A 20 1.68 27.77 -15.38
N ALA A 21 1.18 26.83 -14.58
CA ALA A 21 1.13 25.41 -14.94
C ALA A 21 0.28 25.18 -16.21
N GLU A 22 -0.86 25.85 -16.34
CA GLU A 22 -1.72 25.80 -17.53
C GLU A 22 -0.98 26.30 -18.78
N ARG A 23 -0.27 27.40 -18.68
CA ARG A 23 0.58 27.94 -19.75
C ARG A 23 1.64 26.94 -20.22
N ILE A 24 2.33 26.28 -19.24
CA ILE A 24 3.34 25.24 -19.52
C ILE A 24 2.70 24.06 -20.23
N VAL A 25 1.57 23.55 -19.71
CA VAL A 25 0.87 22.40 -20.29
C VAL A 25 0.39 22.70 -21.73
N ASN A 26 -0.23 23.85 -21.94
CA ASN A 26 -0.71 24.25 -23.27
C ASN A 26 0.44 24.40 -24.27
N THR A 27 1.55 24.97 -23.82
CA THR A 27 2.76 25.06 -24.65
C THR A 27 3.31 23.69 -25.00
N ALA A 28 3.44 22.79 -24.02
CA ALA A 28 3.91 21.42 -24.25
C ALA A 28 3.00 20.65 -25.24
N LEU A 29 1.68 20.80 -25.11
CA LEU A 29 0.71 20.21 -26.03
C LEU A 29 0.87 20.76 -27.47
N SER A 30 1.15 22.04 -27.63
CA SER A 30 1.38 22.63 -28.97
C SER A 30 2.63 22.06 -29.67
N TYR A 31 3.60 21.59 -28.92
CA TYR A 31 4.78 20.85 -29.41
C TYR A 31 4.56 19.33 -29.54
N GLY A 32 3.32 18.84 -29.35
CA GLY A 32 2.97 17.44 -29.50
C GLY A 32 3.32 16.54 -28.29
N ILE A 33 3.67 17.11 -27.14
CA ILE A 33 3.94 16.36 -25.93
C ILE A 33 2.60 15.99 -25.27
N PRO A 34 2.24 14.70 -25.16
CA PRO A 34 0.94 14.31 -24.59
C PRO A 34 0.90 14.54 -23.08
N ARG A 35 -0.30 14.81 -22.52
CA ARG A 35 -0.49 15.07 -21.07
C ARG A 35 0.12 14.01 -20.15
N ARG A 36 0.09 12.74 -20.55
CA ARG A 36 0.66 11.64 -19.77
C ARG A 36 2.17 11.76 -19.52
N ASP A 37 2.88 12.50 -20.38
CA ASP A 37 4.34 12.70 -20.31
C ASP A 37 4.72 14.05 -19.67
N ILE A 38 3.70 14.82 -19.23
CA ILE A 38 3.88 16.10 -18.54
C ILE A 38 3.76 15.88 -17.04
N ILE A 39 4.73 16.40 -16.28
CA ILE A 39 4.71 16.43 -14.82
C ILE A 39 4.93 17.88 -14.38
N ILE A 40 4.08 18.40 -13.51
CA ILE A 40 4.19 19.76 -12.97
C ILE A 40 4.62 19.71 -11.49
N ASP A 41 5.64 20.50 -11.16
CA ASP A 41 6.03 20.80 -9.78
C ASP A 41 5.31 22.07 -9.33
N ALA A 42 4.43 21.96 -8.36
CA ALA A 42 3.69 23.09 -7.78
C ALA A 42 4.56 23.94 -6.83
N LEU A 43 5.79 23.55 -6.58
CA LEU A 43 6.82 24.20 -5.76
C LEU A 43 6.47 24.32 -4.29
N THR A 44 7.25 23.59 -3.48
CA THR A 44 7.11 23.60 -2.02
C THR A 44 7.97 24.69 -1.40
N LEU A 45 7.36 25.68 -0.77
CA LEU A 45 8.02 26.68 0.04
C LEU A 45 7.95 26.32 1.53
N PRO A 46 8.92 26.77 2.35
CA PRO A 46 8.96 26.41 3.76
C PRO A 46 7.90 27.17 4.58
N VAL A 47 7.20 26.42 5.46
CA VAL A 47 6.23 27.03 6.40
C VAL A 47 6.87 27.93 7.44
N SER A 48 8.19 27.85 7.63
CA SER A 48 8.94 28.77 8.49
C SER A 48 9.07 30.18 7.91
N ALA A 49 8.96 30.33 6.59
CA ALA A 49 9.00 31.61 5.89
C ALA A 49 7.60 32.14 5.64
N ASP A 50 6.62 31.28 5.34
CA ASP A 50 5.23 31.63 5.08
C ASP A 50 4.30 30.56 5.68
N PRO A 51 3.52 30.88 6.73
CA PRO A 51 2.59 29.92 7.34
C PRO A 51 1.52 29.36 6.38
N SER A 52 1.22 30.06 5.28
CA SER A 52 0.25 29.63 4.26
C SER A 52 0.86 28.74 3.18
N ALA A 53 2.18 28.60 3.13
CA ALA A 53 2.90 27.92 2.04
C ALA A 53 2.41 26.47 1.80
N ALA A 54 2.12 25.72 2.85
CA ALA A 54 1.60 24.36 2.71
C ALA A 54 0.23 24.35 2.01
N GLN A 55 -0.69 25.21 2.44
CA GLN A 55 -2.04 25.29 1.90
C GLN A 55 -2.03 25.73 0.43
N ILE A 56 -1.21 26.73 0.10
CA ILE A 56 -1.05 27.24 -1.26
C ILE A 56 -0.51 26.12 -2.19
N THR A 57 0.51 25.40 -1.74
CA THR A 57 1.10 24.29 -2.52
C THR A 57 0.08 23.15 -2.75
N LEU A 58 -0.64 22.74 -1.71
CA LEU A 58 -1.63 21.68 -1.79
C LEU A 58 -2.80 22.08 -2.71
N ALA A 59 -3.31 23.31 -2.57
CA ALA A 59 -4.39 23.82 -3.41
C ALA A 59 -3.97 23.93 -4.89
N ALA A 60 -2.79 24.48 -5.18
CA ALA A 60 -2.26 24.56 -6.54
C ALA A 60 -2.12 23.17 -7.16
N MET A 61 -1.53 22.24 -6.44
CA MET A 61 -1.35 20.85 -6.89
C MET A 61 -2.69 20.17 -7.20
N LYS A 62 -3.69 20.33 -6.32
CA LYS A 62 -5.04 19.81 -6.52
C LYS A 62 -5.67 20.39 -7.80
N MET A 63 -5.60 21.70 -7.99
CA MET A 63 -6.12 22.36 -9.21
C MET A 63 -5.42 21.83 -10.47
N ILE A 64 -4.10 21.68 -10.44
CA ILE A 64 -3.31 21.14 -11.57
C ILE A 64 -3.77 19.72 -11.90
N LYS A 65 -3.91 18.87 -10.87
CA LYS A 65 -4.33 17.48 -11.03
C LYS A 65 -5.73 17.36 -11.62
N GLU A 66 -6.69 18.09 -11.06
CA GLU A 66 -8.11 17.98 -11.40
C GLU A 66 -8.46 18.67 -12.73
N LYS A 67 -7.86 19.83 -13.01
CA LYS A 67 -8.24 20.64 -14.19
C LYS A 67 -7.37 20.37 -15.42
N LEU A 68 -6.06 20.13 -15.23
CA LEU A 68 -5.14 19.92 -16.36
C LEU A 68 -4.95 18.43 -16.69
N HIS A 69 -5.33 17.52 -15.78
CA HIS A 69 -5.19 16.07 -15.94
C HIS A 69 -3.75 15.63 -16.28
N VAL A 70 -2.76 16.29 -15.67
CA VAL A 70 -1.34 15.95 -15.75
C VAL A 70 -0.86 15.36 -14.42
N LYS A 71 0.37 14.82 -14.42
CA LYS A 71 1.01 14.35 -13.20
C LYS A 71 1.59 15.52 -12.41
N THR A 72 1.71 15.33 -11.09
CA THR A 72 2.28 16.31 -10.15
C THR A 72 3.48 15.74 -9.44
N VAL A 73 4.44 16.58 -9.10
CA VAL A 73 5.61 16.23 -8.30
C VAL A 73 5.88 17.32 -7.28
N LEU A 74 6.46 16.98 -6.14
CA LEU A 74 6.93 17.91 -5.11
C LEU A 74 8.26 17.47 -4.50
N GLY A 75 9.14 18.43 -4.23
CA GLY A 75 10.24 18.30 -3.29
C GLY A 75 9.71 18.43 -1.86
N VAL A 76 9.24 17.32 -1.26
CA VAL A 76 8.45 17.32 -0.02
C VAL A 76 9.20 17.95 1.16
N SER A 77 10.49 17.68 1.31
CA SER A 77 11.28 18.15 2.48
C SER A 77 11.54 19.66 2.52
N ASN A 78 11.26 20.38 1.44
CA ASN A 78 11.38 21.85 1.44
C ASN A 78 10.39 22.51 2.41
N ILE A 79 9.24 21.89 2.67
CA ILE A 79 8.20 22.40 3.57
C ILE A 79 8.71 22.72 4.98
N SER A 80 9.66 21.95 5.48
CA SER A 80 10.17 22.03 6.84
C SER A 80 11.53 22.74 6.95
N PHE A 81 11.99 23.39 5.89
CA PHE A 81 13.29 24.05 5.91
C PHE A 81 13.37 25.07 7.07
N GLY A 82 14.47 25.06 7.83
CA GLY A 82 14.68 25.95 8.99
C GLY A 82 13.98 25.50 10.28
N LEU A 83 13.26 24.37 10.30
CA LEU A 83 12.58 23.87 11.50
C LEU A 83 13.31 22.69 12.15
N PRO A 84 13.19 22.50 13.47
CA PRO A 84 13.70 21.32 14.15
C PRO A 84 12.85 20.08 13.82
N GLN A 85 13.40 18.88 13.99
CA GLN A 85 12.72 17.59 13.80
C GLN A 85 11.90 17.53 12.49
N ARG A 86 12.52 17.95 11.41
CA ARG A 86 11.91 18.14 10.08
C ARG A 86 11.08 16.93 9.59
N VAL A 87 11.47 15.74 9.98
CA VAL A 87 10.82 14.50 9.55
C VAL A 87 9.33 14.46 9.94
N ASN A 88 8.96 15.02 11.10
CA ASN A 88 7.58 15.05 11.57
C ASN A 88 6.69 15.88 10.63
N ILE A 89 7.18 17.05 10.24
CA ILE A 89 6.45 17.93 9.31
C ILE A 89 6.47 17.34 7.89
N ASN A 90 7.61 16.79 7.47
CA ASN A 90 7.74 16.18 6.14
C ASN A 90 6.76 15.00 5.95
N SER A 91 6.65 14.10 6.92
CA SER A 91 5.75 12.94 6.84
C SER A 91 4.28 13.34 6.86
N ALA A 92 3.92 14.32 7.72
CA ALA A 92 2.56 14.87 7.75
C ALA A 92 2.21 15.57 6.43
N PHE A 93 3.08 16.43 5.93
CA PHE A 93 2.87 17.13 4.64
C PHE A 93 2.83 16.17 3.47
N PHE A 94 3.65 15.11 3.48
CA PHE A 94 3.63 14.08 2.44
C PHE A 94 2.27 13.37 2.38
N THR A 95 1.68 13.01 3.52
CA THR A 95 0.33 12.43 3.58
C THR A 95 -0.72 13.39 3.00
N LEU A 96 -0.66 14.68 3.37
CA LEU A 96 -1.56 15.70 2.82
C LEU A 96 -1.37 15.89 1.31
N ALA A 97 -0.14 15.84 0.83
CA ALA A 97 0.16 15.94 -0.60
C ALA A 97 -0.38 14.75 -1.40
N LEU A 98 -0.22 13.53 -0.88
CA LEU A 98 -0.80 12.32 -1.48
C LEU A 98 -2.33 12.43 -1.58
N GLU A 99 -3.00 12.91 -0.54
CA GLU A 99 -4.45 13.12 -0.53
C GLU A 99 -4.89 14.17 -1.58
N ASN A 100 -4.08 15.19 -1.81
CA ASN A 100 -4.34 16.24 -2.80
C ASN A 100 -3.83 15.90 -4.22
N GLY A 101 -3.50 14.63 -4.50
CA GLY A 101 -3.23 14.14 -5.85
C GLY A 101 -1.76 14.15 -6.26
N LEU A 102 -0.81 14.13 -5.32
CA LEU A 102 0.62 13.96 -5.62
C LEU A 102 0.85 12.67 -6.40
N SER A 103 1.47 12.78 -7.57
CA SER A 103 1.78 11.63 -8.44
C SER A 103 3.18 11.07 -8.21
N ALA A 104 4.12 11.92 -7.81
CA ALA A 104 5.50 11.56 -7.50
C ALA A 104 6.04 12.47 -6.39
N GLY A 105 6.74 11.92 -5.42
CA GLY A 105 7.38 12.67 -4.34
C GLY A 105 8.91 12.55 -4.41
N ILE A 106 9.62 13.68 -4.36
CA ILE A 106 11.05 13.67 -4.12
C ILE A 106 11.25 13.62 -2.61
N VAL A 107 11.51 12.41 -2.11
CA VAL A 107 11.63 12.09 -0.69
C VAL A 107 12.84 11.19 -0.45
N ASN A 108 13.29 11.09 0.80
CA ASN A 108 14.29 10.09 1.18
C ASN A 108 13.58 8.73 1.43
N PRO A 109 13.74 7.73 0.55
CA PRO A 109 13.11 6.43 0.71
C PRO A 109 13.71 5.61 1.86
N CYS A 110 14.86 6.01 2.40
CA CYS A 110 15.47 5.38 3.56
C CYS A 110 14.96 5.96 4.90
N SER A 111 14.14 7.03 4.88
CA SER A 111 13.48 7.53 6.09
C SER A 111 12.27 6.65 6.41
N ARG A 112 12.34 5.97 7.58
CA ARG A 112 11.27 5.11 8.08
C ARG A 112 9.96 5.89 8.23
N GLU A 113 10.01 7.11 8.73
CA GLU A 113 8.85 7.96 8.96
C GLU A 113 8.16 8.36 7.64
N MET A 114 8.95 8.67 6.61
CA MET A 114 8.41 8.99 5.29
C MET A 114 7.71 7.79 4.66
N MET A 115 8.34 6.60 4.75
CA MET A 115 7.75 5.37 4.24
C MET A 115 6.56 4.90 5.07
N ASN A 116 6.59 5.08 6.39
CA ASN A 116 5.42 4.84 7.24
C ASN A 116 4.23 5.70 6.81
N ALA A 117 4.45 7.00 6.52
CA ALA A 117 3.40 7.89 6.03
C ALA A 117 2.80 7.40 4.71
N TYR A 118 3.64 6.92 3.78
CA TYR A 118 3.20 6.39 2.49
C TYR A 118 2.36 5.11 2.65
N TYR A 119 2.85 4.10 3.37
CA TYR A 119 2.13 2.84 3.54
C TYR A 119 0.85 3.02 4.35
N SER A 120 0.87 3.90 5.38
CA SER A 120 -0.34 4.28 6.13
C SER A 120 -1.39 4.92 5.22
N PHE A 121 -0.98 5.84 4.34
CA PHE A 121 -1.87 6.45 3.37
C PHE A 121 -2.48 5.41 2.43
N CYS A 122 -1.68 4.50 1.88
CA CYS A 122 -2.16 3.44 0.99
C CYS A 122 -3.19 2.54 1.68
N ALA A 123 -2.94 2.15 2.93
CA ALA A 123 -3.87 1.34 3.72
C ALA A 123 -5.20 2.08 3.99
N LEU A 124 -5.13 3.36 4.40
CA LEU A 124 -6.31 4.19 4.69
C LEU A 124 -7.16 4.48 3.44
N ARG A 125 -6.54 4.54 2.26
CA ARG A 125 -7.23 4.78 0.97
C ARG A 125 -7.69 3.49 0.28
N GLY A 126 -7.52 2.32 0.92
CA GLY A 126 -7.89 1.02 0.34
C GLY A 126 -7.03 0.63 -0.87
N MET A 127 -5.82 1.21 -1.00
CA MET A 127 -4.86 0.91 -2.06
C MET A 127 -3.93 -0.25 -1.70
N ASP A 128 -3.96 -0.68 -0.44
CA ASP A 128 -3.18 -1.78 0.11
C ASP A 128 -4.14 -2.87 0.59
N LEU A 129 -4.31 -3.91 -0.24
CA LEU A 129 -5.24 -5.00 0.05
C LEU A 129 -4.81 -5.73 1.32
N ASN A 130 -5.75 -5.86 2.27
CA ASN A 130 -5.51 -6.50 3.58
C ASN A 130 -4.36 -5.87 4.40
N CYS A 131 -3.95 -4.64 4.08
CA CYS A 131 -2.83 -3.94 4.70
C CYS A 131 -1.50 -4.71 4.61
N GLU A 132 -1.30 -5.53 3.59
CA GLU A 132 -0.15 -6.43 3.45
C GLU A 132 1.17 -5.67 3.38
N ASN A 133 1.23 -4.63 2.53
CA ASN A 133 2.44 -3.82 2.39
C ASN A 133 2.74 -3.02 3.67
N TYR A 134 1.69 -2.47 4.32
CA TYR A 134 1.82 -1.76 5.58
C TYR A 134 2.37 -2.68 6.68
N ILE A 135 1.79 -3.88 6.85
CA ILE A 135 2.21 -4.87 7.84
C ILE A 135 3.66 -5.30 7.58
N ASN A 136 4.00 -5.64 6.33
CA ASN A 136 5.35 -6.06 5.96
C ASN A 136 6.40 -4.96 6.24
N HIS A 137 6.06 -3.70 5.97
CA HIS A 137 6.96 -2.57 6.23
C HIS A 137 7.10 -2.27 7.72
N CYS A 138 6.01 -2.27 8.48
CA CYS A 138 6.00 -1.88 9.89
C CYS A 138 6.43 -3.01 10.83
N SER A 139 6.20 -4.28 10.47
CA SER A 139 6.60 -5.45 11.27
C SER A 139 8.06 -5.86 11.07
N ALA A 140 8.72 -5.32 10.05
CA ALA A 140 10.14 -5.58 9.83
C ALA A 140 10.99 -4.85 10.89
N GLU A 141 11.16 -5.47 12.05
CA GLU A 141 12.45 -5.32 12.73
C GLU A 141 13.54 -5.90 11.82
N PRO A 142 14.77 -5.34 11.82
CA PRO A 142 15.82 -5.78 10.93
C PRO A 142 16.41 -7.13 11.36
N GLU A 143 15.59 -8.16 11.39
CA GLU A 143 16.07 -9.53 11.36
C GLU A 143 16.11 -9.99 9.90
N ALA A 144 17.32 -10.26 9.42
CA ALA A 144 17.59 -10.88 8.14
C ALA A 144 16.78 -12.19 8.04
N LYS A 145 15.57 -12.13 7.48
CA LYS A 145 14.85 -13.34 7.10
C LYS A 145 15.58 -13.93 5.90
N ALA A 146 16.36 -14.99 6.17
CA ALA A 146 16.85 -15.89 5.14
C ALA A 146 15.66 -16.31 4.28
N VAL A 147 15.74 -16.02 2.98
CA VAL A 147 14.86 -16.55 1.96
C VAL A 147 15.00 -18.07 2.02
N LYS A 148 14.05 -18.77 2.63
CA LYS A 148 13.94 -20.22 2.49
C LYS A 148 13.45 -20.49 1.08
N LYS A 149 14.26 -21.29 0.37
CA LYS A 149 13.96 -21.84 -0.96
C LYS A 149 12.62 -22.59 -0.92
N ASP A 150 11.96 -22.62 -2.08
CA ASP A 150 10.75 -23.36 -2.39
C ASP A 150 10.81 -24.81 -1.85
N ASP A 151 10.21 -25.02 -0.69
CA ASP A 151 9.68 -26.33 -0.30
C ASP A 151 8.24 -26.40 -0.85
N GLU A 152 7.82 -27.58 -1.32
CA GLU A 152 6.46 -27.81 -1.79
C GLU A 152 5.47 -27.23 -0.77
N MET A 153 4.57 -26.36 -1.25
CA MET A 153 3.61 -25.66 -0.41
C MET A 153 2.68 -26.70 0.24
N THR A 154 2.80 -26.88 1.56
CA THR A 154 1.91 -27.74 2.33
C THR A 154 0.55 -27.09 2.55
N LEU A 155 -0.48 -27.86 2.90
CA LEU A 155 -1.79 -27.31 3.23
C LEU A 155 -1.70 -26.38 4.44
N CYS A 156 -1.00 -26.79 5.48
CA CYS A 156 -0.72 -25.98 6.65
C CYS A 156 -0.04 -24.63 6.26
N GLY A 157 1.00 -24.68 5.42
CA GLY A 157 1.69 -23.48 4.93
C GLY A 157 0.80 -22.55 4.12
N ALA A 158 -0.09 -23.08 3.29
CA ALA A 158 -1.05 -22.30 2.50
C ALA A 158 -2.08 -21.59 3.39
N VAL A 159 -2.55 -22.26 4.45
CA VAL A 159 -3.48 -21.68 5.43
C VAL A 159 -2.80 -20.58 6.24
N ILE A 160 -1.60 -20.82 6.78
CA ILE A 160 -0.85 -19.79 7.54
C ILE A 160 -0.60 -18.54 6.71
N LYS A 161 -0.33 -18.70 5.39
CA LYS A 161 -0.13 -17.58 4.45
C LYS A 161 -1.43 -16.94 3.95
N GLY A 162 -2.60 -17.49 4.31
CA GLY A 162 -3.90 -16.96 3.88
C GLY A 162 -4.22 -17.17 2.39
N LEU A 163 -3.64 -18.19 1.76
CA LEU A 163 -3.76 -18.46 0.31
C LEU A 163 -4.97 -19.37 0.03
N SER A 164 -6.19 -18.81 0.05
CA SER A 164 -7.47 -19.54 -0.03
C SER A 164 -7.58 -20.45 -1.25
N GLU A 165 -7.20 -19.97 -2.44
CA GLU A 165 -7.29 -20.77 -3.67
C GLU A 165 -6.33 -21.96 -3.64
N GLN A 166 -5.10 -21.75 -3.17
CA GLN A 166 -4.09 -22.79 -3.08
C GLN A 166 -4.44 -23.81 -1.99
N ALA A 167 -4.90 -23.34 -0.82
CA ALA A 167 -5.35 -24.19 0.27
C ALA A 167 -6.50 -25.12 -0.17
N GLY A 168 -7.49 -24.58 -0.90
CA GLY A 168 -8.58 -25.38 -1.47
C GLY A 168 -8.09 -26.45 -2.46
N LYS A 169 -7.17 -26.10 -3.38
CA LYS A 169 -6.59 -27.04 -4.35
C LYS A 169 -5.78 -28.14 -3.69
N ILE A 170 -4.94 -27.80 -2.71
CA ILE A 170 -4.10 -28.78 -2.00
C ILE A 170 -5.02 -29.71 -1.18
N ALA A 171 -5.99 -29.16 -0.45
CA ALA A 171 -6.95 -29.93 0.34
C ALA A 171 -7.75 -30.90 -0.54
N TYR A 172 -8.22 -30.46 -1.71
CA TYR A 172 -8.92 -31.33 -2.66
C TYR A 172 -8.04 -32.49 -3.13
N ASN A 173 -6.76 -32.24 -3.42
CA ASN A 173 -5.84 -33.30 -3.87
C ASN A 173 -5.53 -34.29 -2.74
N LEU A 174 -5.34 -33.81 -1.51
CA LEU A 174 -5.12 -34.67 -0.35
C LEU A 174 -6.36 -35.51 -0.04
N GLY A 175 -7.57 -34.94 -0.18
CA GLY A 175 -8.83 -35.64 0.07
C GLY A 175 -9.11 -36.80 -0.89
N LYS A 176 -8.47 -36.84 -2.09
CA LYS A 176 -8.58 -37.97 -3.02
C LYS A 176 -7.94 -39.25 -2.51
N THR A 177 -6.91 -39.15 -1.68
CA THR A 177 -6.07 -40.28 -1.27
C THR A 177 -6.05 -40.51 0.22
N GLY A 178 -6.43 -39.49 1.02
CA GLY A 178 -6.39 -39.50 2.49
C GLY A 178 -7.77 -39.43 3.13
N ASN A 179 -7.83 -39.73 4.43
CA ASN A 179 -9.03 -39.52 5.21
C ASN A 179 -9.20 -38.00 5.51
N PRO A 180 -10.33 -37.37 5.13
CA PRO A 180 -10.55 -35.95 5.36
C PRO A 180 -10.40 -35.50 6.82
N ILE A 181 -10.83 -36.34 7.78
CA ILE A 181 -10.75 -36.01 9.21
C ILE A 181 -9.28 -35.98 9.67
N ASP A 182 -8.46 -36.91 9.21
CA ASP A 182 -7.04 -36.97 9.56
C ASP A 182 -6.31 -35.74 8.97
N ILE A 183 -6.64 -35.33 7.75
CA ILE A 183 -6.08 -34.14 7.11
C ILE A 183 -6.45 -32.86 7.87
N ILE A 184 -7.71 -32.75 8.33
CA ILE A 184 -8.14 -31.61 9.15
C ILE A 184 -7.32 -31.55 10.44
N ASN A 185 -7.19 -32.66 11.14
CA ASN A 185 -6.49 -32.72 12.43
C ASN A 185 -4.97 -32.53 12.30
N SER A 186 -4.36 -32.98 11.20
CA SER A 186 -2.90 -32.90 11.03
C SER A 186 -2.43 -31.63 10.33
N GLU A 187 -3.28 -30.96 9.52
CA GLU A 187 -2.88 -29.82 8.70
C GLU A 187 -3.64 -28.53 9.05
N LEU A 188 -4.99 -28.58 9.15
CA LEU A 188 -5.79 -27.37 9.37
C LEU A 188 -5.76 -26.88 10.81
N VAL A 189 -5.94 -27.79 11.79
CA VAL A 189 -5.95 -27.42 13.21
C VAL A 189 -4.60 -26.83 13.63
N PRO A 190 -3.44 -27.46 13.34
CA PRO A 190 -2.14 -26.87 13.69
C PRO A 190 -1.85 -25.53 12.98
N ALA A 191 -2.37 -25.34 11.75
CA ALA A 191 -2.23 -24.07 11.05
C ALA A 191 -3.00 -22.95 11.76
N LEU A 192 -4.26 -23.22 12.15
CA LEU A 192 -5.09 -22.24 12.86
C LEU A 192 -4.55 -21.94 14.27
N ASP A 193 -4.04 -22.94 14.99
CA ASP A 193 -3.39 -22.76 16.28
C ASP A 193 -2.15 -21.85 16.14
N THR A 194 -1.33 -22.09 15.12
CA THR A 194 -0.14 -21.26 14.85
C THR A 194 -0.53 -19.79 14.58
N VAL A 195 -1.58 -19.56 13.81
CA VAL A 195 -2.06 -18.21 13.48
C VAL A 195 -2.70 -17.55 14.70
N GLY A 196 -3.48 -18.29 15.50
CA GLY A 196 -4.08 -17.83 16.76
C GLY A 196 -3.02 -17.42 17.78
N ASP A 197 -2.04 -18.27 18.02
CA ASP A 197 -0.89 -17.98 18.88
C ASP A 197 -0.11 -16.73 18.40
N GLY A 198 0.08 -16.62 17.11
CA GLY A 198 0.74 -15.46 16.50
C GLY A 198 -0.05 -14.17 16.72
N PHE A 199 -1.38 -14.25 16.65
CA PHE A 199 -2.27 -13.11 16.91
C PHE A 199 -2.22 -12.70 18.40
N GLU A 200 -2.28 -13.64 19.33
CA GLU A 200 -2.14 -13.36 20.76
C GLU A 200 -0.79 -12.75 21.13
N LYS A 201 0.29 -13.19 20.46
CA LYS A 201 1.66 -12.66 20.64
C LYS A 201 1.92 -11.36 19.87
N GLY A 202 0.97 -10.87 19.08
CA GLY A 202 1.12 -9.65 18.26
C GLY A 202 2.06 -9.79 17.06
N THR A 203 2.37 -11.02 16.63
CA THR A 203 3.19 -11.31 15.43
C THR A 203 2.35 -11.59 14.19
N VAL A 204 1.06 -11.85 14.36
CA VAL A 204 0.03 -11.95 13.31
C VAL A 204 -1.00 -10.85 13.55
N TYR A 205 -1.40 -10.13 12.52
CA TYR A 205 -2.36 -9.03 12.61
C TYR A 205 -3.75 -9.45 12.11
N LEU A 206 -4.79 -8.70 12.50
CA LEU A 206 -6.18 -9.03 12.18
C LEU A 206 -6.44 -9.34 10.69
N PRO A 207 -5.93 -8.58 9.71
CA PRO A 207 -6.11 -8.91 8.29
C PRO A 207 -5.53 -10.28 7.93
N GLN A 208 -4.36 -10.62 8.45
CA GLN A 208 -3.70 -11.92 8.22
C GLN A 208 -4.49 -13.06 8.88
N LEU A 209 -5.01 -12.85 10.09
CA LEU A 209 -5.89 -13.81 10.76
C LEU A 209 -7.15 -14.10 9.94
N LEU A 210 -7.79 -13.07 9.39
CA LEU A 210 -8.98 -13.21 8.53
C LEU A 210 -8.67 -13.95 7.24
N MET A 211 -7.55 -13.63 6.57
CA MET A 211 -7.11 -14.34 5.37
C MET A 211 -6.84 -15.83 5.65
N SER A 212 -6.20 -16.15 6.77
CA SER A 212 -5.95 -17.54 7.17
C SER A 212 -7.24 -18.28 7.47
N ALA A 213 -8.22 -17.63 8.11
CA ALA A 213 -9.54 -18.23 8.35
C ALA A 213 -10.30 -18.53 7.05
N GLU A 214 -10.23 -17.62 6.06
CA GLU A 214 -10.80 -17.84 4.72
C GLU A 214 -10.11 -18.99 3.99
N ALA A 215 -8.78 -19.09 4.08
CA ALA A 215 -8.02 -20.19 3.49
C ALA A 215 -8.36 -21.54 4.15
N ALA A 216 -8.48 -21.58 5.48
CA ALA A 216 -8.93 -22.78 6.20
C ALA A 216 -10.35 -23.19 5.80
N LYS A 217 -11.26 -22.22 5.65
CA LYS A 217 -12.62 -22.49 5.18
C LYS A 217 -12.62 -23.07 3.77
N ALA A 218 -11.87 -22.52 2.84
CA ALA A 218 -11.77 -23.04 1.47
C ALA A 218 -11.22 -24.47 1.43
N ALA A 219 -10.23 -24.76 2.28
CA ALA A 219 -9.68 -26.10 2.42
C ALA A 219 -10.72 -27.09 3.02
N PHE A 220 -11.43 -26.68 4.08
CA PHE A 220 -12.47 -27.47 4.71
C PHE A 220 -13.62 -27.78 3.74
N ASP A 221 -14.10 -26.79 3.02
CA ASP A 221 -15.17 -26.96 2.02
C ASP A 221 -14.76 -27.95 0.92
N SER A 222 -13.49 -27.95 0.52
CA SER A 222 -12.92 -28.93 -0.43
C SER A 222 -12.88 -30.34 0.15
N LEU A 223 -12.46 -30.51 1.43
CA LEU A 223 -12.43 -31.82 2.12
C LEU A 223 -13.84 -32.37 2.38
N LYS A 224 -14.79 -31.50 2.68
CA LYS A 224 -16.19 -31.87 2.92
C LYS A 224 -16.84 -32.64 1.77
N THR A 225 -16.41 -32.38 0.53
CA THR A 225 -16.90 -33.09 -0.64
C THR A 225 -16.60 -34.61 -0.58
N PHE A 226 -15.57 -35.01 0.16
CA PHE A 226 -15.19 -36.40 0.33
C PHE A 226 -15.78 -37.03 1.61
N MET A 227 -16.34 -36.21 2.54
CA MET A 227 -17.00 -36.70 3.75
C MET A 227 -18.45 -37.14 3.50
N THR A 228 -19.13 -36.52 2.55
CA THR A 228 -20.55 -36.79 2.23
C THR A 228 -20.76 -38.06 1.37
N GLY A 229 -19.67 -38.74 0.94
CA GLY A 229 -19.72 -39.98 0.16
C GLY A 229 -19.73 -41.26 0.98
N SER A 230 -19.58 -41.22 2.32
CA SER A 230 -19.44 -42.42 3.15
C SER A 230 -20.69 -42.87 3.92
N ASP A 231 -21.83 -42.14 3.81
CA ASP A 231 -23.08 -42.49 4.50
C ASP A 231 -24.09 -43.26 3.62
N GLY A 232 -23.65 -43.80 2.48
CA GLY A 232 -24.53 -44.43 1.47
C GLY A 232 -24.33 -45.92 1.26
N GLU A 233 -23.70 -46.72 2.18
CA GLU A 233 -23.71 -48.18 2.07
C GLU A 233 -23.51 -48.86 3.43
N LYS A 234 -24.56 -48.89 4.22
CA LYS A 234 -24.81 -49.95 5.20
C LYS A 234 -26.33 -50.17 5.27
N SER A 235 -26.80 -51.08 4.46
CA SER A 235 -28.07 -51.73 4.61
C SER A 235 -27.88 -53.22 4.35
#